data_c591d844561a2353ed1f74341afd036a
#
_entry.id   c591d844561a2353ed1f74341afd036a
#
_cell.length_a   1.000
_cell.length_b   1.000
_cell.length_c   1.000
_cell.angle_alpha   90.00
_cell.angle_beta   90.00
_cell.angle_gamma   90.00
#
_symmetry.space_group_name_H-M   'P 1'
#
loop_
_entity.id
_entity.type
_entity.pdbx_description
1 polymer ?
#
loop_
_entity_poly.entity_id
_entity_poly.type
_entity_poly.pdbx_seq_one_letter_code
_entity_poly.pdbx_strand_id
1 'polypeptide(L)'
;MSDVEPNSADESRPAAPSAEFVQLFTHHQRRLFLYILSQVPNPIEAEEVLQETNVVIWSKFSQFREGTNFLAWVSQIANFEVMKSRTRKKRSRLHFSDEFLETVSREALERSDEFEQRRTALVECLAKLRAKDRKLIEQRYASGEKGKHVAERMGRPANSVYQSLGRIRKVLMECIQRRLAETVT
;
A
#
# COMPACT_ATOMS: atom_id res chain seq x y z
N MET A 1 -0.45 63.50 -7.70
CA MET A 1 -0.64 62.62 -6.55
C MET A 1 -1.76 61.69 -6.97
N SER A 2 -1.39 60.54 -7.44
CA SER A 2 -2.36 59.51 -7.92
C SER A 2 -2.20 58.32 -6.98
N ASP A 3 -3.21 58.15 -6.14
CA ASP A 3 -3.33 57.03 -5.23
C ASP A 3 -3.60 55.75 -6.06
N VAL A 4 -2.65 54.82 -6.06
CA VAL A 4 -2.80 53.48 -6.60
C VAL A 4 -3.38 52.60 -5.49
N GLU A 5 -4.67 52.32 -5.59
CA GLU A 5 -5.31 51.31 -4.74
C GLU A 5 -4.66 49.93 -4.96
N PRO A 6 -4.35 49.16 -3.91
CA PRO A 6 -3.89 47.76 -4.06
C PRO A 6 -5.03 46.88 -4.54
N ASN A 7 -4.83 46.27 -5.69
CA ASN A 7 -5.71 45.34 -6.35
C ASN A 7 -6.02 44.12 -5.45
N SER A 8 -7.23 44.05 -4.92
CA SER A 8 -7.80 42.96 -4.15
C SER A 8 -8.27 41.81 -5.06
N ALA A 9 -7.34 41.20 -5.80
CA ALA A 9 -7.64 40.09 -6.69
C ALA A 9 -6.77 38.83 -6.38
N ASP A 10 -6.84 38.33 -5.14
CA ASP A 10 -6.24 37.02 -4.83
C ASP A 10 -7.08 36.16 -3.84
N GLU A 11 -8.42 36.23 -3.95
CA GLU A 11 -9.32 35.42 -3.09
C GLU A 11 -9.87 34.15 -3.74
N SER A 12 -9.43 33.75 -4.92
CA SER A 12 -10.00 32.57 -5.62
C SER A 12 -9.00 31.44 -5.91
N ARG A 13 -7.85 31.40 -5.25
CA ARG A 13 -6.97 30.24 -5.33
C ARG A 13 -7.48 29.18 -4.37
N PRO A 14 -7.90 27.98 -4.85
CA PRO A 14 -8.31 26.92 -3.93
C PRO A 14 -7.17 26.66 -2.93
N ALA A 15 -7.50 26.65 -1.64
CA ALA A 15 -6.52 26.42 -0.58
C ALA A 15 -5.71 25.16 -0.90
N ALA A 16 -4.39 25.25 -0.82
CA ALA A 16 -3.53 24.07 -1.00
C ALA A 16 -3.72 23.10 0.19
N PRO A 17 -3.63 21.78 -0.01
CA PRO A 17 -3.71 20.83 1.08
C PRO A 17 -2.57 21.06 2.09
N SER A 18 -2.86 20.87 3.38
CA SER A 18 -1.85 21.00 4.43
C SER A 18 -0.74 19.94 4.30
N ALA A 19 0.44 20.22 4.85
CA ALA A 19 1.54 19.25 4.88
C ALA A 19 1.12 17.96 5.63
N GLU A 20 0.31 18.08 6.68
CA GLU A 20 -0.23 16.96 7.44
C GLU A 20 -1.13 16.08 6.55
N PHE A 21 -2.03 16.69 5.77
CA PHE A 21 -2.87 15.95 4.83
C PHE A 21 -2.04 15.18 3.81
N VAL A 22 -0.99 15.80 3.24
CA VAL A 22 -0.09 15.15 2.27
C VAL A 22 0.63 13.96 2.91
N GLN A 23 1.10 14.09 4.16
CA GLN A 23 1.73 13.00 4.89
C GLN A 23 0.75 11.85 5.14
N LEU A 24 -0.45 12.14 5.64
CA LEU A 24 -1.50 11.14 5.85
C LEU A 24 -1.88 10.43 4.55
N PHE A 25 -2.07 11.20 3.46
CA PHE A 25 -2.37 10.65 2.15
C PHE A 25 -1.29 9.67 1.68
N THR A 26 -0.02 10.07 1.73
CA THR A 26 1.10 9.25 1.29
C THR A 26 1.26 8.00 2.17
N HIS A 27 1.13 8.16 3.48
CA HIS A 27 1.26 7.05 4.43
C HIS A 27 0.19 5.98 4.23
N HIS A 28 -1.04 6.37 3.89
CA HIS A 28 -2.17 5.44 3.81
C HIS A 28 -2.41 4.84 2.41
N GLN A 29 -1.66 5.24 1.37
CA GLN A 29 -1.88 4.76 -0.02
C GLN A 29 -1.88 3.24 -0.14
N ARG A 30 -0.90 2.58 0.49
CA ARG A 30 -0.80 1.11 0.44
C ARG A 30 -1.98 0.43 1.14
N ARG A 31 -2.40 0.95 2.28
CA ARG A 31 -3.54 0.42 3.05
C ARG A 31 -4.84 0.56 2.24
N LEU A 32 -5.00 1.71 1.60
CA LEU A 32 -6.13 1.99 0.73
C LEU A 32 -6.15 1.04 -0.49
N PHE A 33 -5.00 0.79 -1.11
CA PHE A 33 -4.89 -0.19 -2.19
C PHE A 33 -5.30 -1.60 -1.74
N LEU A 34 -4.81 -2.07 -0.59
CA LEU A 34 -5.17 -3.39 -0.06
C LEU A 34 -6.66 -3.49 0.26
N TYR A 35 -7.26 -2.41 0.79
CA TYR A 35 -8.70 -2.32 1.00
C TYR A 35 -9.48 -2.45 -0.31
N ILE A 36 -9.08 -1.74 -1.36
CA ILE A 36 -9.71 -1.83 -2.68
C ILE A 36 -9.50 -3.24 -3.27
N LEU A 37 -8.30 -3.79 -3.19
CA LEU A 37 -7.96 -5.12 -3.71
C LEU A 37 -8.78 -6.24 -3.04
N SER A 38 -9.12 -6.09 -1.76
CA SER A 38 -10.00 -7.04 -1.07
C SER A 38 -11.40 -7.10 -1.66
N GLN A 39 -11.83 -6.03 -2.31
CA GLN A 39 -13.16 -5.90 -2.93
C GLN A 39 -13.14 -6.07 -4.45
N VAL A 40 -12.02 -5.80 -5.09
CA VAL A 40 -11.76 -5.93 -6.53
C VAL A 40 -10.54 -6.82 -6.70
N PRO A 41 -10.71 -8.17 -6.78
CA PRO A 41 -9.59 -9.12 -6.70
C PRO A 41 -8.59 -9.05 -7.86
N ASN A 42 -8.92 -8.37 -8.95
CA ASN A 42 -7.99 -8.14 -10.06
C ASN A 42 -7.07 -6.94 -9.71
N PRO A 43 -5.75 -7.13 -9.59
CA PRO A 43 -4.83 -6.06 -9.19
C PRO A 43 -4.82 -4.86 -10.15
N ILE A 44 -4.95 -5.08 -11.46
CA ILE A 44 -4.98 -4.01 -12.47
C ILE A 44 -6.23 -3.17 -12.28
N GLU A 45 -7.38 -3.81 -12.08
CA GLU A 45 -8.64 -3.12 -11.82
C GLU A 45 -8.64 -2.39 -10.47
N ALA A 46 -8.02 -3.00 -9.45
CA ALA A 46 -7.87 -2.37 -8.13
C ALA A 46 -7.01 -1.10 -8.21
N GLU A 47 -5.98 -1.10 -9.07
CA GLU A 47 -5.13 0.06 -9.30
C GLU A 47 -5.88 1.19 -10.03
N GLU A 48 -6.73 0.86 -11.02
CA GLU A 48 -7.62 1.82 -11.67
C GLU A 48 -8.57 2.48 -10.67
N VAL A 49 -9.22 1.66 -9.81
CA VAL A 49 -10.11 2.18 -8.75
C VAL A 49 -9.36 3.02 -7.74
N LEU A 50 -8.12 2.66 -7.39
CA LEU A 50 -7.29 3.48 -6.50
C LEU A 50 -6.99 4.85 -7.12
N GLN A 51 -6.67 4.91 -8.41
CA GLN A 51 -6.43 6.18 -9.10
C GLN A 51 -7.69 7.06 -9.11
N GLU A 52 -8.86 6.49 -9.45
CA GLU A 52 -10.15 7.21 -9.37
C GLU A 52 -10.44 7.71 -7.95
N THR A 53 -10.19 6.87 -6.94
CA THR A 53 -10.32 7.22 -5.51
C THR A 53 -9.42 8.38 -5.14
N ASN A 54 -8.15 8.35 -5.57
CA ASN A 54 -7.17 9.40 -5.29
C ASN A 54 -7.60 10.75 -5.88
N VAL A 55 -8.14 10.77 -7.10
CA VAL A 55 -8.68 12.00 -7.70
C VAL A 55 -9.81 12.59 -6.84
N VAL A 56 -10.70 11.74 -6.33
CA VAL A 56 -11.80 12.19 -5.46
C VAL A 56 -11.28 12.68 -4.10
N ILE A 57 -10.30 11.99 -3.50
CA ILE A 57 -9.65 12.41 -2.25
C ILE A 57 -9.06 13.82 -2.42
N TRP A 58 -8.31 14.05 -3.50
CA TRP A 58 -7.71 15.36 -3.79
C TRP A 58 -8.75 16.44 -4.09
N SER A 59 -9.87 16.13 -4.73
CA SER A 59 -10.96 17.09 -4.96
C SER A 59 -11.71 17.47 -3.68
N LYS A 60 -11.65 16.61 -2.65
CA LYS A 60 -12.37 16.77 -1.39
C LYS A 60 -11.46 17.02 -0.18
N PHE A 61 -10.17 17.31 -0.38
CA PHE A 61 -9.23 17.46 0.73
C PHE A 61 -9.66 18.51 1.76
N SER A 62 -10.32 19.58 1.34
CA SER A 62 -10.84 20.62 2.24
C SER A 62 -11.99 20.15 3.15
N GLN A 63 -12.60 18.99 2.84
CA GLN A 63 -13.65 18.40 3.67
C GLN A 63 -13.08 17.48 4.76
N PHE A 64 -11.80 17.13 4.69
CA PHE A 64 -11.16 16.36 5.73
C PHE A 64 -10.89 17.26 6.96
N ARG A 65 -11.30 16.78 8.14
CA ARG A 65 -11.02 17.45 9.40
C ARG A 65 -9.77 16.86 10.04
N GLU A 66 -8.73 17.67 10.18
CA GLU A 66 -7.50 17.29 10.85
C GLU A 66 -7.78 16.75 12.26
N GLY A 67 -6.97 15.77 12.71
CA GLY A 67 -7.18 15.07 13.99
C GLY A 67 -8.27 13.99 13.97
N THR A 68 -8.98 13.78 12.84
CA THR A 68 -9.92 12.66 12.68
C THR A 68 -9.27 11.46 12.02
N ASN A 69 -9.98 10.31 11.97
CA ASN A 69 -9.45 9.10 11.35
C ASN A 69 -9.43 9.23 9.82
N PHE A 70 -8.25 9.59 9.28
CA PHE A 70 -8.01 9.74 7.85
C PHE A 70 -8.34 8.45 7.08
N LEU A 71 -7.91 7.28 7.58
CA LEU A 71 -8.14 6.01 6.90
C LEU A 71 -9.62 5.69 6.77
N ALA A 72 -10.41 5.93 7.82
CA ALA A 72 -11.86 5.75 7.76
C ALA A 72 -12.51 6.67 6.71
N TRP A 73 -12.07 7.93 6.64
CA TRP A 73 -12.58 8.90 5.68
C TRP A 73 -12.27 8.48 4.22
N VAL A 74 -11.00 8.13 3.91
CA VAL A 74 -10.62 7.70 2.55
C VAL A 74 -11.22 6.36 2.16
N SER A 75 -11.44 5.46 3.13
CA SER A 75 -12.09 4.17 2.87
C SER A 75 -13.56 4.31 2.47
N GLN A 76 -14.27 5.29 3.01
CA GLN A 76 -15.64 5.61 2.56
C GLN A 76 -15.63 6.07 1.09
N ILE A 77 -14.69 6.94 0.71
CA ILE A 77 -14.54 7.37 -0.68
C ILE A 77 -14.23 6.17 -1.59
N ALA A 78 -13.27 5.33 -1.18
CA ALA A 78 -12.92 4.13 -1.93
C ALA A 78 -14.10 3.17 -2.13
N ASN A 79 -14.93 2.99 -1.11
CA ASN A 79 -16.12 2.15 -1.21
C ASN A 79 -17.09 2.64 -2.28
N PHE A 80 -17.32 3.95 -2.40
CA PHE A 80 -18.14 4.52 -3.47
C PHE A 80 -17.52 4.27 -4.85
N GLU A 81 -16.20 4.42 -5.01
CA GLU A 81 -15.56 4.20 -6.30
C GLU A 81 -15.55 2.70 -6.67
N VAL A 82 -15.38 1.79 -5.70
CA VAL A 82 -15.55 0.35 -5.91
C VAL A 82 -16.98 0.03 -6.39
N MET A 83 -18.02 0.58 -5.75
CA MET A 83 -19.40 0.36 -6.18
C MET A 83 -19.66 0.89 -7.59
N LYS A 84 -19.12 2.06 -7.95
CA LYS A 84 -19.19 2.59 -9.33
C LYS A 84 -18.51 1.66 -10.32
N SER A 85 -17.30 1.18 -10.02
CA SER A 85 -16.57 0.23 -10.86
C SER A 85 -17.37 -1.06 -11.08
N ARG A 86 -17.94 -1.63 -10.01
CA ARG A 86 -18.79 -2.83 -10.10
C ARG A 86 -20.02 -2.59 -10.95
N THR A 87 -20.69 -1.45 -10.82
CA THR A 87 -21.87 -1.11 -11.61
C THR A 87 -21.53 -0.99 -13.10
N ARG A 88 -20.38 -0.41 -13.43
CA ARG A 88 -19.88 -0.34 -14.82
C ARG A 88 -19.59 -1.73 -15.40
N LYS A 89 -19.12 -2.67 -14.56
CA LYS A 89 -18.70 -4.03 -14.97
C LYS A 89 -19.78 -5.11 -14.77
N LYS A 90 -21.02 -4.76 -14.46
CA LYS A 90 -22.16 -5.69 -14.20
C LYS A 90 -22.41 -6.78 -15.26
N ARG A 91 -21.60 -6.86 -16.30
CA ARG A 91 -21.67 -7.88 -17.37
C ARG A 91 -20.72 -9.08 -17.18
N SER A 92 -19.91 -9.18 -16.15
CA SER A 92 -18.93 -10.27 -16.03
C SER A 92 -18.68 -10.68 -14.57
N ARG A 93 -19.28 -11.82 -14.17
CA ARG A 93 -18.80 -12.84 -13.22
C ARG A 93 -18.82 -12.58 -11.70
N LEU A 94 -19.28 -13.66 -11.01
CA LEU A 94 -19.18 -13.96 -9.57
C LEU A 94 -19.51 -12.75 -8.65
N HIS A 95 -20.79 -12.66 -8.32
CA HIS A 95 -21.25 -11.74 -7.28
C HIS A 95 -21.06 -12.38 -5.91
N PHE A 96 -20.11 -11.86 -5.15
CA PHE A 96 -20.14 -12.03 -3.70
C PHE A 96 -21.22 -11.12 -3.12
N SER A 97 -21.88 -11.53 -2.03
CA SER A 97 -22.87 -10.68 -1.37
C SER A 97 -22.17 -9.41 -0.81
N ASP A 98 -22.90 -8.29 -0.78
CA ASP A 98 -22.36 -7.03 -0.25
C ASP A 98 -21.93 -7.18 1.20
N GLU A 99 -22.64 -8.00 2.01
CA GLU A 99 -22.31 -8.33 3.38
C GLU A 99 -20.96 -9.08 3.52
N PHE A 100 -20.70 -10.04 2.62
CA PHE A 100 -19.40 -10.75 2.59
C PHE A 100 -18.26 -9.77 2.28
N LEU A 101 -18.46 -8.89 1.31
CA LEU A 101 -17.46 -7.91 0.88
C LEU A 101 -17.19 -6.86 1.96
N GLU A 102 -18.22 -6.43 2.68
CA GLU A 102 -18.08 -5.52 3.81
C GLU A 102 -17.28 -6.17 4.95
N THR A 103 -17.55 -7.44 5.24
CA THR A 103 -16.81 -8.20 6.25
C THR A 103 -15.33 -8.34 5.88
N VAL A 104 -15.03 -8.75 4.64
CA VAL A 104 -13.64 -8.90 4.15
C VAL A 104 -12.91 -7.54 4.15
N SER A 105 -13.61 -6.47 3.76
CA SER A 105 -13.02 -5.12 3.73
C SER A 105 -12.69 -4.60 5.12
N ARG A 106 -13.56 -4.83 6.10
CA ARG A 106 -13.31 -4.49 7.50
C ARG A 106 -12.11 -5.28 8.04
N GLU A 107 -12.07 -6.58 7.82
CA GLU A 107 -10.95 -7.43 8.26
C GLU A 107 -9.62 -7.02 7.59
N ALA A 108 -9.64 -6.62 6.31
CA ALA A 108 -8.46 -6.11 5.62
C ALA A 108 -7.95 -4.80 6.22
N LEU A 109 -8.83 -3.91 6.67
CA LEU A 109 -8.46 -2.66 7.36
C LEU A 109 -7.88 -2.94 8.75
N GLU A 110 -8.51 -3.81 9.54
CA GLU A 110 -8.05 -4.19 10.88
C GLU A 110 -6.65 -4.82 10.83
N ARG A 111 -6.38 -5.66 9.83
CA ARG A 111 -5.07 -6.29 9.65
C ARG A 111 -4.03 -5.42 8.96
N SER A 112 -4.41 -4.27 8.43
CA SER A 112 -3.48 -3.41 7.69
C SER A 112 -2.32 -2.91 8.56
N ASP A 113 -2.53 -2.67 9.84
CA ASP A 113 -1.49 -2.27 10.79
C ASP A 113 -0.47 -3.38 11.03
N GLU A 114 -0.92 -4.63 11.16
CA GLU A 114 -0.03 -5.78 11.25
C GLU A 114 0.83 -5.94 10.00
N PHE A 115 0.25 -5.71 8.81
CA PHE A 115 1.01 -5.77 7.55
C PHE A 115 2.09 -4.70 7.48
N GLU A 116 1.79 -3.46 7.88
CA GLU A 116 2.80 -2.38 7.89
C GLU A 116 3.88 -2.62 8.94
N GLN A 117 3.56 -3.11 10.12
CA GLN A 117 4.54 -3.51 11.12
C GLN A 117 5.45 -4.62 10.60
N ARG A 118 4.88 -5.67 9.98
CA ARG A 118 5.65 -6.76 9.37
C ARG A 118 6.52 -6.28 8.22
N ARG A 119 6.02 -5.35 7.39
CA ARG A 119 6.78 -4.76 6.30
C ARG A 119 7.98 -3.95 6.81
N THR A 120 7.76 -3.10 7.80
CA THR A 120 8.81 -2.31 8.44
C THR A 120 9.87 -3.23 9.04
N ALA A 121 9.45 -4.23 9.81
CA ALA A 121 10.36 -5.23 10.36
C ALA A 121 11.14 -5.99 9.29
N LEU A 122 10.50 -6.35 8.16
CA LEU A 122 11.17 -7.00 7.03
C LEU A 122 12.25 -6.10 6.42
N VAL A 123 11.96 -4.82 6.17
CA VAL A 123 12.93 -3.87 5.60
C VAL A 123 14.15 -3.74 6.51
N GLU A 124 13.94 -3.59 7.80
CA GLU A 124 15.04 -3.51 8.79
C GLU A 124 15.84 -4.82 8.87
N CYS A 125 15.19 -5.98 8.81
CA CYS A 125 15.85 -7.27 8.83
C CYS A 125 16.62 -7.55 7.53
N LEU A 126 16.12 -7.12 6.38
CA LEU A 126 16.85 -7.18 5.10
C LEU A 126 18.13 -6.32 5.15
N ALA A 127 18.07 -5.14 5.78
CA ALA A 127 19.23 -4.27 5.96
C ALA A 127 20.33 -4.93 6.82
N LYS A 128 19.97 -5.81 7.76
CA LYS A 128 20.91 -6.55 8.62
C LYS A 128 21.54 -7.78 7.97
N LEU A 129 21.03 -8.22 6.81
CA LEU A 129 21.63 -9.35 6.09
C LEU A 129 23.03 -9.02 5.60
N ARG A 130 23.89 -10.05 5.54
CA ARG A 130 25.19 -9.95 4.87
C ARG A 130 24.99 -9.59 3.40
N ALA A 131 25.89 -8.81 2.82
CA ALA A 131 25.77 -8.32 1.43
C ALA A 131 25.50 -9.44 0.40
N LYS A 132 26.18 -10.60 0.53
CA LYS A 132 25.95 -11.75 -0.36
C LYS A 132 24.57 -12.37 -0.23
N ASP A 133 24.00 -12.40 0.97
CA ASP A 133 22.70 -12.98 1.26
C ASP A 133 21.59 -12.01 0.78
N ARG A 134 21.78 -10.71 0.99
CA ARG A 134 20.90 -9.64 0.46
C ARG A 134 20.86 -9.68 -1.06
N LYS A 135 22.00 -9.72 -1.74
CA LYS A 135 22.09 -9.80 -3.20
C LYS A 135 21.37 -11.04 -3.75
N LEU A 136 21.44 -12.18 -3.06
CA LEU A 136 20.73 -13.40 -3.47
C LEU A 136 19.20 -13.24 -3.35
N ILE A 137 18.70 -12.60 -2.28
CA ILE A 137 17.28 -12.29 -2.11
C ILE A 137 16.81 -11.32 -3.19
N GLU A 138 17.55 -10.24 -3.43
CA GLU A 138 17.23 -9.26 -4.47
C GLU A 138 17.13 -9.93 -5.85
N GLN A 139 18.11 -10.73 -6.22
CA GLN A 139 18.11 -11.46 -7.50
C GLN A 139 16.94 -12.44 -7.62
N ARG A 140 16.49 -13.04 -6.52
CA ARG A 140 15.38 -14.00 -6.54
C ARG A 140 14.01 -13.33 -6.62
N TYR A 141 13.85 -12.15 -6.00
CA TYR A 141 12.53 -11.56 -5.83
C TYR A 141 12.29 -10.28 -6.66
N ALA A 142 13.33 -9.50 -6.98
CA ALA A 142 13.16 -8.27 -7.77
C ALA A 142 12.70 -8.55 -9.22
N SER A 143 13.18 -9.64 -9.84
CA SER A 143 12.87 -10.00 -11.23
C SER A 143 11.77 -11.04 -11.38
N GLY A 144 11.18 -11.55 -10.27
CA GLY A 144 10.21 -12.64 -10.31
C GLY A 144 10.76 -13.99 -10.81
N GLU A 145 12.05 -14.07 -11.10
CA GLU A 145 12.69 -15.26 -11.66
C GLU A 145 12.64 -16.48 -10.74
N LYS A 146 12.58 -17.67 -11.32
CA LYS A 146 12.68 -18.94 -10.58
C LYS A 146 14.10 -19.14 -10.06
N GLY A 147 14.24 -19.77 -8.90
CA GLY A 147 15.55 -20.03 -8.26
C GLY A 147 16.55 -20.77 -9.15
N LYS A 148 16.09 -21.56 -10.14
CA LYS A 148 16.93 -22.23 -11.12
C LYS A 148 17.67 -21.22 -12.02
N HIS A 149 16.97 -20.23 -12.55
CA HIS A 149 17.58 -19.18 -13.40
C HIS A 149 18.56 -18.31 -12.61
N VAL A 150 18.26 -18.04 -11.34
CA VAL A 150 19.19 -17.34 -10.44
C VAL A 150 20.47 -18.16 -10.25
N ALA A 151 20.35 -19.49 -10.09
CA ALA A 151 21.48 -20.41 -9.94
C ALA A 151 22.38 -20.42 -11.20
N GLU A 152 21.77 -20.52 -12.37
CA GLU A 152 22.45 -20.48 -13.67
C GLU A 152 23.25 -19.18 -13.83
N ARG A 153 22.61 -18.03 -13.56
CA ARG A 153 23.26 -16.72 -13.66
C ARG A 153 24.40 -16.53 -12.64
N MET A 154 24.27 -17.14 -11.45
CA MET A 154 25.31 -17.08 -10.42
C MET A 154 26.42 -18.13 -10.60
N GLY A 155 26.33 -19.02 -11.59
CA GLY A 155 27.27 -20.14 -11.79
C GLY A 155 27.29 -21.11 -10.60
N ARG A 156 26.16 -21.28 -9.88
CA ARG A 156 26.06 -22.14 -8.71
C ARG A 156 25.09 -23.28 -8.91
N PRO A 157 25.32 -24.46 -8.29
CA PRO A 157 24.35 -25.54 -8.32
C PRO A 157 22.99 -25.09 -7.76
N ALA A 158 21.90 -25.39 -8.45
CA ALA A 158 20.55 -24.98 -8.07
C ALA A 158 20.20 -25.37 -6.62
N ASN A 159 20.56 -26.60 -6.22
CA ASN A 159 20.34 -27.07 -4.84
C ASN A 159 21.03 -26.21 -3.79
N SER A 160 22.27 -25.78 -4.06
CA SER A 160 23.01 -24.86 -3.17
C SER A 160 22.34 -23.50 -3.05
N VAL A 161 21.73 -22.99 -4.15
CA VAL A 161 20.97 -21.74 -4.12
C VAL A 161 19.68 -21.90 -3.30
N TYR A 162 18.94 -22.99 -3.50
CA TYR A 162 17.71 -23.27 -2.72
C TYR A 162 18.00 -23.42 -1.23
N GLN A 163 19.06 -24.12 -0.85
CA GLN A 163 19.49 -24.23 0.56
C GLN A 163 19.85 -22.86 1.15
N SER A 164 20.59 -22.04 0.40
CA SER A 164 20.94 -20.68 0.82
C SER A 164 19.69 -19.82 1.03
N LEU A 165 18.72 -19.85 0.08
CA LEU A 165 17.44 -19.13 0.19
C LEU A 165 16.64 -19.62 1.40
N GLY A 166 16.59 -20.94 1.64
CA GLY A 166 15.91 -21.51 2.81
C GLY A 166 16.48 -20.98 4.12
N ARG A 167 17.81 -21.01 4.27
CA ARG A 167 18.51 -20.46 5.44
C ARG A 167 18.21 -18.96 5.62
N ILE A 168 18.29 -18.16 4.54
CA ILE A 168 18.06 -16.71 4.63
C ILE A 168 16.61 -16.43 5.05
N ARG A 169 15.63 -17.14 4.49
CA ARG A 169 14.22 -17.00 4.90
C ARG A 169 14.02 -17.30 6.39
N LYS A 170 14.67 -18.35 6.92
CA LYS A 170 14.61 -18.68 8.35
C LYS A 170 15.17 -17.55 9.20
N VAL A 171 16.35 -17.03 8.87
CA VAL A 171 16.98 -15.89 9.56
C VAL A 171 16.09 -14.64 9.51
N LEU A 172 15.48 -14.35 8.36
CA LEU A 172 14.54 -13.22 8.23
C LEU A 172 13.30 -13.43 9.09
N MET A 173 12.71 -14.63 9.08
CA MET A 173 11.53 -14.94 9.90
C MET A 173 11.80 -14.74 11.39
N GLU A 174 12.91 -15.29 11.89
CA GLU A 174 13.32 -15.13 13.29
C GLU A 174 13.60 -13.65 13.66
N CYS A 175 14.23 -12.90 12.75
CA CYS A 175 14.46 -11.47 12.93
C CYS A 175 13.13 -10.68 13.01
N ILE A 176 12.21 -10.93 12.09
CA ILE A 176 10.91 -10.25 12.03
C ILE A 176 10.09 -10.56 13.30
N GLN A 177 10.01 -11.82 13.71
CA GLN A 177 9.28 -12.22 14.92
C GLN A 177 9.81 -11.50 16.17
N ARG A 178 11.13 -11.39 16.30
CA ARG A 178 11.76 -10.66 17.41
C ARG A 178 11.40 -9.18 17.40
N ARG A 179 11.46 -8.53 16.23
CA ARG A 179 11.12 -7.11 16.09
C ARG A 179 9.65 -6.83 16.41
N LEU A 180 8.75 -7.70 15.97
CA LEU A 180 7.33 -7.57 16.28
C LEU A 180 7.05 -7.75 17.78
N ALA A 181 7.77 -8.65 18.45
CA ALA A 181 7.64 -8.82 19.90
C ALA A 181 8.14 -7.59 20.69
N GLU A 182 9.20 -6.92 20.21
CA GLU A 182 9.73 -5.68 20.82
C GLU A 182 8.77 -4.48 20.68
N THR A 183 7.90 -4.48 19.67
CA THR A 183 6.96 -3.36 19.40
C THR A 183 5.69 -3.45 20.24
N VAL A 184 5.40 -4.61 20.84
CA VAL A 184 4.19 -4.85 21.67
C VAL A 184 4.42 -4.53 23.15
N THR A 185 5.66 -4.25 23.57
CA THR A 185 6.05 -3.92 24.96
C THR A 185 6.16 -2.43 25.17
#